data_953ca0c38d29a73cfb1deb20dc1be1e4
#
_entry.id   953ca0c38d29a73cfb1deb20dc1be1e4
#
_cell.length_a   1.000
_cell.length_b   1.000
_cell.length_c   1.000
_cell.angle_alpha   90.00
_cell.angle_beta   90.00
_cell.angle_gamma   90.00
#
_symmetry.space_group_name_H-M   'P 1'
#
loop_
_entity.id
_entity.type
_entity.pdbx_description
1 polymer ?
#
loop_
_entity_poly.entity_id
_entity_poly.type
_entity_poly.pdbx_seq_one_letter_code
_entity_poly.pdbx_strand_id
1 'polypeptide(L)'
;MNAAIKQTLDDFHLRHTSCREGVLDTFFTANYALAHHDIEESLKADFDRVTIYRTLKTFVDKGILHKVLDDEGGLKYALCREACAHDHHHDHVHFKCEECGQTTCLENTLIPAVSLPSGYSRKETNLLIQGVCSLCNKNTAL
;
A
#
# COMPACT_ATOMS: atom_id res chain seq x y z
N MET A 1 -1.41 -14.37 -17.21
CA MET A 1 -1.71 -13.22 -16.37
C MET A 1 -2.54 -13.63 -15.17
N ASN A 2 -2.23 -13.10 -14.03
CA ASN A 2 -2.93 -13.42 -12.80
C ASN A 2 -4.38 -12.90 -12.86
N ALA A 3 -5.34 -13.77 -12.54
CA ALA A 3 -6.75 -13.40 -12.55
C ALA A 3 -7.07 -12.26 -11.56
N ALA A 4 -6.34 -12.20 -10.44
CA ALA A 4 -6.52 -11.15 -9.45
C ALA A 4 -6.12 -9.77 -10.00
N ILE A 5 -5.10 -9.72 -10.84
CA ILE A 5 -4.68 -8.47 -11.48
C ILE A 5 -5.74 -7.97 -12.44
N LYS A 6 -6.27 -8.86 -13.27
CA LYS A 6 -7.35 -8.51 -14.19
C LYS A 6 -8.58 -8.03 -13.43
N GLN A 7 -8.96 -8.75 -12.40
CA GLN A 7 -10.13 -8.40 -11.62
C GLN A 7 -9.98 -7.02 -10.97
N THR A 8 -8.80 -6.72 -10.44
CA THR A 8 -8.54 -5.42 -9.84
C THR A 8 -8.72 -4.30 -10.85
N LEU A 9 -8.14 -4.44 -12.03
CA LEU A 9 -8.26 -3.41 -13.07
C LEU A 9 -9.71 -3.24 -13.51
N ASP A 10 -10.44 -4.33 -13.67
CA ASP A 10 -11.85 -4.28 -14.06
C ASP A 10 -12.72 -3.64 -12.98
N ASP A 11 -12.47 -3.97 -11.72
CA ASP A 11 -13.24 -3.41 -10.59
C ASP A 11 -13.10 -1.90 -10.50
N PHE A 12 -11.94 -1.37 -10.87
CA PHE A 12 -11.68 0.06 -10.83
C PHE A 12 -11.85 0.74 -12.19
N HIS A 13 -12.40 0.01 -13.16
CA HIS A 13 -12.70 0.52 -14.52
C HIS A 13 -11.47 1.07 -15.22
N LEU A 14 -10.33 0.39 -15.06
CA LEU A 14 -9.08 0.77 -15.68
C LEU A 14 -8.76 -0.15 -16.85
N ARG A 15 -8.28 0.48 -17.93
CA ARG A 15 -7.83 -0.27 -19.08
C ARG A 15 -6.59 -1.08 -18.75
N HIS A 16 -6.52 -2.29 -19.29
CA HIS A 16 -5.37 -3.18 -19.08
C HIS A 16 -4.20 -2.69 -19.93
N THR A 17 -3.09 -2.39 -19.28
CA THR A 17 -1.83 -2.07 -19.95
C THR A 17 -0.73 -2.90 -19.32
N SER A 18 0.34 -3.14 -20.08
CA SER A 18 1.45 -3.93 -19.58
C SER A 18 2.07 -3.34 -18.31
N CYS A 19 2.17 -2.02 -18.25
CA CYS A 19 2.74 -1.37 -17.06
C CYS A 19 1.83 -1.51 -15.85
N ARG A 20 0.53 -1.34 -16.01
CA ARG A 20 -0.42 -1.52 -14.91
C ARG A 20 -0.39 -2.94 -14.39
N GLU A 21 -0.34 -3.90 -15.28
CA GLU A 21 -0.24 -5.30 -14.89
C GLU A 21 1.05 -5.59 -14.15
N GLY A 22 2.17 -5.06 -14.64
CA GLY A 22 3.48 -5.25 -14.02
C GLY A 22 3.56 -4.63 -12.63
N VAL A 23 3.01 -3.44 -12.44
CA VAL A 23 2.99 -2.79 -11.14
C VAL A 23 2.16 -3.60 -10.15
N LEU A 24 0.95 -4.01 -10.54
CA LEU A 24 0.10 -4.83 -9.66
C LEU A 24 0.75 -6.16 -9.32
N ASP A 25 1.39 -6.81 -10.30
CA ASP A 25 2.09 -8.06 -10.07
C ASP A 25 3.20 -7.89 -9.03
N THR A 26 3.92 -6.79 -9.09
CA THR A 26 4.99 -6.49 -8.12
C THR A 26 4.42 -6.40 -6.70
N PHE A 27 3.29 -5.73 -6.53
CA PHE A 27 2.65 -5.61 -5.23
C PHE A 27 2.05 -6.92 -4.74
N PHE A 28 1.40 -7.68 -5.62
CA PHE A 28 0.84 -8.97 -5.23
C PHE A 28 1.92 -9.96 -4.81
N THR A 29 3.05 -9.93 -5.49
CA THR A 29 4.18 -10.82 -5.19
C THR A 29 4.85 -10.45 -3.88
N ALA A 30 5.09 -9.16 -3.66
CA ALA A 30 5.76 -8.68 -2.45
C ALA A 30 4.91 -8.85 -1.20
N ASN A 31 3.62 -8.54 -1.31
CA ASN A 31 2.66 -8.62 -0.21
C ASN A 31 3.00 -7.71 0.98
N TYR A 32 3.70 -6.61 0.73
CA TYR A 32 4.00 -5.56 1.71
C TYR A 32 4.18 -4.24 0.96
N ALA A 33 4.27 -3.13 1.72
CA ALA A 33 4.42 -1.82 1.12
C ALA A 33 5.78 -1.66 0.43
N LEU A 34 5.77 -0.98 -0.72
CA LEU A 34 6.97 -0.81 -1.54
C LEU A 34 7.22 0.67 -1.81
N ALA A 35 8.49 1.06 -1.80
CA ALA A 35 8.90 2.39 -2.21
C ALA A 35 8.94 2.46 -3.74
N HIS A 36 8.88 3.68 -4.28
CA HIS A 36 8.98 3.89 -5.72
C HIS A 36 10.23 3.23 -6.30
N HIS A 37 11.35 3.35 -5.59
CA HIS A 37 12.61 2.75 -6.02
C HIS A 37 12.51 1.23 -6.17
N ASP A 38 11.84 0.56 -5.26
CA ASP A 38 11.66 -0.90 -5.32
C ASP A 38 10.89 -1.31 -6.56
N ILE A 39 9.88 -0.53 -6.90
CA ILE A 39 9.05 -0.80 -8.07
C ILE A 39 9.84 -0.54 -9.36
N GLU A 40 10.61 0.54 -9.40
CA GLU A 40 11.47 0.84 -10.53
C GLU A 40 12.48 -0.29 -10.77
N GLU A 41 13.12 -0.77 -9.72
CA GLU A 41 14.10 -1.85 -9.84
C GLU A 41 13.48 -3.12 -10.42
N SER A 42 12.25 -3.41 -10.08
CA SER A 42 11.55 -4.58 -10.60
C SER A 42 11.15 -4.44 -12.07
N LEU A 43 10.88 -3.21 -12.52
CA LEU A 43 10.26 -2.97 -13.83
C LEU A 43 11.12 -2.17 -14.80
N LYS A 44 12.31 -1.75 -14.42
CA LYS A 44 13.14 -0.85 -15.24
C LYS A 44 13.55 -1.43 -16.59
N ALA A 45 13.56 -2.74 -16.72
CA ALA A 45 13.92 -3.39 -17.98
C ALA A 45 12.83 -3.20 -19.04
N ASP A 46 11.58 -3.01 -18.62
CA ASP A 46 10.43 -2.96 -19.51
C ASP A 46 9.78 -1.59 -19.62
N PHE A 47 9.91 -0.75 -18.59
CA PHE A 47 9.20 0.53 -18.53
C PHE A 47 10.11 1.62 -18.00
N ASP A 48 9.89 2.83 -18.49
CA ASP A 48 10.66 3.98 -18.02
C ASP A 48 10.08 4.53 -16.71
N ARG A 49 10.87 5.36 -16.04
CA ARG A 49 10.53 5.94 -14.75
C ARG A 49 9.21 6.74 -14.79
N VAL A 50 9.01 7.50 -15.84
CA VAL A 50 7.83 8.36 -15.97
C VAL A 50 6.56 7.51 -16.10
N THR A 51 6.63 6.45 -16.91
CA THR A 51 5.49 5.54 -17.09
C THR A 51 5.12 4.86 -15.78
N ILE A 52 6.11 4.39 -15.04
CA ILE A 52 5.89 3.76 -13.73
C ILE A 52 5.26 4.76 -12.76
N TYR A 53 5.79 5.97 -12.70
CA TYR A 53 5.26 7.00 -11.80
C TYR A 53 3.81 7.35 -12.12
N ARG A 54 3.49 7.51 -13.40
CA ARG A 54 2.11 7.80 -13.82
C ARG A 54 1.15 6.68 -13.45
N THR A 55 1.60 5.44 -13.58
CA THR A 55 0.79 4.27 -13.20
C THR A 55 0.53 4.27 -11.70
N LEU A 56 1.55 4.53 -10.90
CA LEU A 56 1.40 4.62 -9.44
C LEU A 56 0.43 5.74 -9.05
N LYS A 57 0.55 6.89 -9.69
CA LYS A 57 -0.36 8.01 -9.42
C LYS A 57 -1.80 7.66 -9.77
N THR A 58 -2.01 7.01 -10.89
CA THR A 58 -3.35 6.57 -11.29
C THR A 58 -3.93 5.61 -10.24
N PHE A 59 -3.13 4.67 -9.76
CA PHE A 59 -3.58 3.70 -8.77
C PHE A 59 -3.89 4.36 -7.42
N VAL A 60 -3.12 5.36 -7.03
CA VAL A 60 -3.41 6.11 -5.80
C VAL A 60 -4.70 6.91 -5.96
N ASP A 61 -4.84 7.60 -7.09
CA ASP A 61 -6.05 8.41 -7.36
C ASP A 61 -7.31 7.55 -7.40
N LYS A 62 -7.20 6.30 -7.85
CA LYS A 62 -8.33 5.37 -7.91
C LYS A 62 -8.58 4.61 -6.61
N GLY A 63 -7.66 4.65 -5.67
CA GLY A 63 -7.81 3.94 -4.42
C GLY A 63 -7.30 2.51 -4.42
N ILE A 64 -6.63 2.07 -5.50
CA ILE A 64 -6.01 0.75 -5.56
C ILE A 64 -4.81 0.68 -4.63
N LEU A 65 -4.00 1.74 -4.64
CA LEU A 65 -2.86 1.89 -3.75
C LEU A 65 -3.09 3.09 -2.85
N HIS A 66 -2.49 3.06 -1.68
CA HIS A 66 -2.45 4.23 -0.81
C HIS A 66 -1.02 4.49 -0.35
N LYS A 67 -0.76 5.73 0.01
CA LYS A 67 0.56 6.16 0.45
C LYS A 67 0.73 5.83 1.93
N VAL A 68 1.91 5.34 2.27
CA VAL A 68 2.28 5.02 3.64
C VAL A 68 3.55 5.79 3.96
N LEU A 69 3.52 6.61 5.00
CA LEU A 69 4.70 7.30 5.45
C LEU A 69 5.53 6.38 6.32
N ASP A 70 6.81 6.27 5.97
CA ASP A 70 7.77 5.50 6.74
C ASP A 70 8.27 6.36 7.91
N ASP A 71 8.69 5.72 8.99
CA ASP A 71 9.29 6.40 10.13
C ASP A 71 10.62 7.08 9.79
N GLU A 72 11.25 6.66 8.70
CA GLU A 72 12.49 7.26 8.20
C GLU A 72 12.24 8.42 7.24
N GLY A 73 11.00 8.88 7.12
CA GLY A 73 10.64 9.98 6.25
C GLY A 73 10.44 9.58 4.80
N GLY A 74 10.53 8.30 4.47
CA GLY A 74 10.31 7.80 3.12
C GLY A 74 8.84 7.60 2.82
N LEU A 75 8.51 7.59 1.53
CA LEU A 75 7.16 7.32 1.05
C LEU A 75 7.11 5.93 0.47
N LYS A 76 6.15 5.14 0.92
CA LYS A 76 5.87 3.83 0.36
C LYS A 76 4.44 3.76 -0.13
N TYR A 77 4.16 2.76 -0.93
CA TYR A 77 2.81 2.48 -1.44
C TYR A 77 2.39 1.11 -0.96
N ALA A 78 1.13 0.98 -0.59
CA ALA A 78 0.57 -0.29 -0.15
C ALA A 78 -0.68 -0.61 -0.96
N LEU A 79 -0.84 -1.88 -1.29
CA LEU A 79 -2.01 -2.35 -2.00
C LEU A 79 -3.19 -2.38 -1.05
N CYS A 80 -4.29 -1.72 -1.43
CA CYS A 80 -5.54 -1.78 -0.69
C CYS A 80 -6.31 -3.01 -1.12
N ARG A 81 -6.63 -3.86 -0.15
CA ARG A 81 -7.49 -4.99 -0.43
C ARG A 81 -8.96 -4.58 -0.28
N GLU A 82 -9.86 -5.53 -0.34
CA GLU A 82 -11.29 -5.31 -0.47
C GLU A 82 -11.89 -4.20 0.39
N ALA A 83 -11.45 -4.06 1.62
CA ALA A 83 -12.02 -3.08 2.54
C ALA A 83 -11.83 -1.63 2.09
N CYS A 84 -10.80 -1.35 1.30
CA CYS A 84 -10.50 0.00 0.84
C CYS A 84 -11.27 0.37 -0.42
N ALA A 85 -11.66 -0.61 -1.21
CA ALA A 85 -12.32 -0.38 -2.49
C ALA A 85 -13.71 0.21 -2.34
N HIS A 86 -14.35 -0.02 -1.21
CA HIS A 86 -15.75 0.36 -1.01
C HIS A 86 -15.96 1.65 -0.21
N ASP A 87 -15.00 2.05 0.60
CA ASP A 87 -15.23 3.14 1.56
C ASP A 87 -14.51 4.44 1.25
N HIS A 88 -13.58 4.45 0.33
CA HIS A 88 -12.75 5.64 0.02
C HIS A 88 -12.12 6.28 1.28
N HIS A 89 -12.20 5.62 2.41
CA HIS A 89 -11.56 6.06 3.63
C HIS A 89 -10.16 5.48 3.66
N HIS A 90 -9.17 6.34 3.62
CA HIS A 90 -7.78 5.93 3.66
C HIS A 90 -7.26 5.81 5.09
N ASP A 91 -8.16 5.43 5.99
CA ASP A 91 -7.86 5.30 7.40
C ASP A 91 -7.38 3.88 7.68
N HIS A 92 -6.09 3.68 7.53
CA HIS A 92 -5.48 2.37 7.68
C HIS A 92 -4.49 2.35 8.82
N VAL A 93 -4.46 1.20 9.50
CA VAL A 93 -3.36 0.91 10.42
C VAL A 93 -2.29 0.21 9.62
N HIS A 94 -1.07 0.73 9.69
CA HIS A 94 0.10 0.11 9.07
C HIS A 94 1.05 -0.36 10.15
N PHE A 95 1.76 -1.43 9.88
CA PHE A 95 2.71 -1.98 10.82
C PHE A 95 4.08 -2.08 10.17
N LYS A 96 5.09 -1.51 10.81
CA LYS A 96 6.48 -1.63 10.37
C LYS A 96 7.23 -2.54 11.30
N CYS A 97 7.82 -3.60 10.76
CA CYS A 97 8.65 -4.51 11.53
C CYS A 97 10.07 -3.97 11.61
N GLU A 98 10.57 -3.84 12.81
CA GLU A 98 11.93 -3.35 13.04
C GLU A 98 12.99 -4.38 12.66
N GLU A 99 12.63 -5.65 12.65
CA GLU A 99 13.55 -6.74 12.33
C GLU A 99 13.73 -6.94 10.82
N CYS A 100 12.64 -7.13 10.09
CA CYS A 100 12.72 -7.38 8.65
C CYS A 100 12.52 -6.12 7.81
N GLY A 101 12.11 -5.02 8.43
CA GLY A 101 11.93 -3.74 7.73
C GLY A 101 10.69 -3.61 6.87
N GLN A 102 9.85 -4.65 6.81
CA GLN A 102 8.66 -4.61 5.98
C GLN A 102 7.55 -3.80 6.64
N THR A 103 6.83 -3.04 5.80
CA THR A 103 5.64 -2.30 6.22
C THR A 103 4.43 -2.94 5.57
N THR A 104 3.45 -3.31 6.38
CA THR A 104 2.23 -3.96 5.88
C THR A 104 1.00 -3.21 6.34
N CYS A 105 -0.09 -3.34 5.57
CA CYS A 105 -1.38 -2.79 5.94
C CYS A 105 -2.13 -3.84 6.78
N LEU A 106 -2.62 -3.42 7.95
CA LEU A 106 -3.41 -4.29 8.82
C LEU A 106 -4.88 -4.11 8.48
N GLU A 107 -5.39 -4.94 7.61
CA GLU A 107 -6.74 -4.78 7.04
C GLU A 107 -7.87 -4.92 8.05
N ASN A 108 -7.73 -5.79 9.01
CA ASN A 108 -8.79 -6.08 9.98
C ASN A 108 -8.64 -5.31 11.29
N THR A 109 -7.74 -4.34 11.32
CA THR A 109 -7.49 -3.56 12.53
C THR A 109 -8.11 -2.18 12.36
N LEU A 110 -8.97 -1.82 13.29
CA LEU A 110 -9.66 -0.53 13.25
C LEU A 110 -8.82 0.55 13.89
N ILE A 111 -8.84 1.74 13.28
CA ILE A 111 -8.20 2.91 13.88
C ILE A 111 -9.11 3.43 14.98
N PRO A 112 -8.59 3.64 16.19
CA PRO A 112 -9.39 4.23 17.27
C PRO A 112 -9.88 5.61 16.88
N ALA A 113 -11.09 5.97 17.31
CA ALA A 113 -11.63 7.29 17.08
C ALA A 113 -10.84 8.31 17.90
N VAL A 114 -10.32 9.31 17.20
CA VAL A 114 -9.58 10.41 17.85
C VAL A 114 -10.39 11.68 17.73
N SER A 115 -10.71 12.29 18.89
CA SER A 115 -11.45 13.55 18.92
C SER A 115 -10.53 14.71 18.58
N LEU A 116 -11.01 15.60 17.71
CA LEU A 116 -10.26 16.79 17.36
C LEU A 116 -10.81 18.01 18.11
N PRO A 117 -9.98 19.03 18.34
CA PRO A 117 -10.48 20.26 18.91
C PRO A 117 -11.56 20.90 18.04
N SER A 118 -12.40 21.74 18.67
CA SER A 118 -13.46 22.44 17.94
C SER A 118 -12.89 23.29 16.81
N GLY A 119 -13.53 23.21 15.65
CA GLY A 119 -13.11 23.94 14.46
C GLY A 119 -12.11 23.21 13.57
N TYR A 120 -11.66 22.04 13.97
CA TYR A 120 -10.75 21.22 13.14
C TYR A 120 -11.54 20.26 12.27
N SER A 121 -11.14 20.14 11.00
CA SER A 121 -11.74 19.18 10.07
C SER A 121 -10.74 18.08 9.75
N ARG A 122 -11.19 16.84 9.80
CA ARG A 122 -10.33 15.71 9.46
C ARG A 122 -10.42 15.39 7.96
N LYS A 123 -9.27 15.21 7.33
CA LYS A 123 -9.24 14.72 5.95
C LYS A 123 -8.84 13.26 5.90
N GLU A 124 -7.81 12.91 6.64
CA GLU A 124 -7.36 11.51 6.69
C GLU A 124 -6.65 11.25 8.01
N THR A 125 -6.58 9.99 8.38
CA THR A 125 -5.88 9.54 9.57
C THR A 125 -4.89 8.45 9.17
N ASN A 126 -3.64 8.61 9.58
CA ASN A 126 -2.60 7.60 9.36
C ASN A 126 -2.09 7.13 10.70
N LEU A 127 -2.03 5.82 10.90
CA LEU A 127 -1.51 5.24 12.12
C LEU A 127 -0.43 4.23 11.75
N LEU A 128 0.78 4.46 12.21
CA LEU A 128 1.90 3.54 12.00
C LEU A 128 2.30 2.95 13.34
N ILE A 129 2.23 1.63 13.44
CA ILE A 129 2.68 0.90 14.61
C ILE A 129 4.03 0.26 14.27
N GLN A 130 4.99 0.44 15.13
CA GLN A 130 6.32 -0.14 14.96
C GLN A 130 6.54 -1.24 15.99
N GLY A 131 7.15 -2.31 15.57
CA GLY A 131 7.42 -3.43 16.46
C GLY A 131 8.02 -4.59 15.72
N VAL A 132 7.63 -5.81 16.08
CA VAL A 132 8.14 -7.04 15.46
C VAL A 132 6.96 -7.82 14.89
N CYS A 133 7.04 -8.17 13.62
CA CYS A 133 5.94 -8.88 12.96
C CYS A 133 5.86 -10.33 13.42
N SER A 134 4.76 -11.00 13.10
CA SER A 134 4.51 -12.37 13.55
C SER A 134 5.59 -13.35 13.10
N LEU A 135 6.15 -13.14 11.92
CA LEU A 135 7.20 -14.03 11.41
C LEU A 135 8.51 -13.84 12.15
N CYS A 136 8.87 -12.59 12.44
CA CYS A 136 10.13 -12.29 13.17
C CYS A 136 10.00 -12.57 14.67
N ASN A 137 8.79 -12.58 15.18
CA ASN A 137 8.52 -12.79 16.61
C ASN A 137 8.46 -14.25 17.02
N LYS A 138 8.70 -15.17 16.09
CA LYS A 138 8.61 -16.61 16.37
C LYS A 138 9.53 -17.08 17.48
N ASN A 139 10.70 -16.47 17.60
CA ASN A 139 11.70 -16.89 18.57
C ASN A 139 11.51 -16.29 19.95
N THR A 140 10.57 -15.37 20.10
CA THR A 140 10.27 -14.73 21.38
C THR A 140 8.95 -15.19 21.97
N ALA A 141 8.20 -16.00 21.24
CA ALA A 141 6.95 -16.56 21.73
C ALA A 141 7.24 -17.61 22.80
N LEU A 142 6.68 -17.41 23.94
CA LEU A 142 6.82 -18.35 25.06
C LEU A 142 5.71 -19.38 25.04
#